data_52c53eb592b28c3a2f2733e4477737c7
#
_entry.id   52c53eb592b28c3a2f2733e4477737c7
#
_cell.length_a   1.000
_cell.length_b   1.000
_cell.length_c   1.000
_cell.angle_alpha   90.00
_cell.angle_beta   90.00
_cell.angle_gamma   90.00
#
_symmetry.space_group_name_H-M   'P 1'
#
loop_
_entity.id
_entity.type
_entity.pdbx_description
1 polymer ?
#
loop_
_entity_poly.entity_id
_entity_poly.type
_entity_poly.pdbx_seq_one_letter_code
_entity_poly.pdbx_strand_id
1 'polypeptide(L)'
;MVTIPPGEKIFQGVIVITVWFLMALMAYPNINAIHYKGYGGFKTLEKCEERRIVVENMVVNAEIARGTPSFYVETYCMEMTAFPSQFNAPRKNPPANPAEFGI
;
A
#
# COMPACT_ATOMS: atom_id res chain seq x y z
N MET A 1 -7.41 -1.73 -32.17
CA MET A 1 -7.84 -1.29 -30.86
C MET A 1 -6.83 -1.76 -29.81
N VAL A 2 -6.46 -0.88 -28.93
CA VAL A 2 -5.49 -1.22 -27.90
C VAL A 2 -6.22 -1.89 -26.75
N THR A 3 -5.67 -3.01 -26.29
CA THR A 3 -6.21 -3.70 -25.13
C THR A 3 -5.64 -3.03 -23.88
N ILE A 4 -6.52 -2.63 -22.97
CA ILE A 4 -6.13 -2.00 -21.73
C ILE A 4 -6.13 -3.05 -20.63
N PRO A 5 -4.96 -3.31 -20.01
CA PRO A 5 -4.89 -4.28 -18.93
C PRO A 5 -5.73 -3.84 -17.72
N PRO A 6 -6.16 -4.78 -16.88
CA PRO A 6 -6.85 -4.42 -15.65
C PRO A 6 -6.01 -3.46 -14.83
N GLY A 7 -6.64 -2.43 -14.29
CA GLY A 7 -5.95 -1.44 -13.50
C GLY A 7 -5.35 -0.30 -14.28
N GLU A 8 -5.45 -0.35 -15.60
CA GLU A 8 -4.96 0.73 -16.44
C GLU A 8 -6.10 1.31 -17.26
N LYS A 9 -6.10 2.62 -17.38
CA LYS A 9 -7.08 3.33 -18.19
C LYS A 9 -6.38 4.44 -18.96
N ILE A 10 -6.88 4.71 -20.15
CA ILE A 10 -6.38 5.84 -20.94
C ILE A 10 -7.41 6.96 -20.82
N PHE A 11 -6.94 8.10 -20.36
CA PHE A 11 -7.79 9.26 -20.16
C PHE A 11 -7.09 10.47 -20.73
N GLN A 12 -7.70 11.07 -21.79
CA GLN A 12 -7.13 12.23 -22.48
C GLN A 12 -5.66 12.03 -22.88
N GLY A 13 -5.35 10.83 -23.35
CA GLY A 13 -3.99 10.52 -23.78
C GLY A 13 -3.02 10.21 -22.64
N VAL A 14 -3.50 10.19 -21.43
CA VAL A 14 -2.68 9.88 -20.27
C VAL A 14 -3.07 8.51 -19.75
N ILE A 15 -2.06 7.69 -19.48
CA ILE A 15 -2.28 6.37 -18.90
C ILE A 15 -2.38 6.54 -17.39
N VAL A 16 -3.48 6.03 -16.84
CA VAL A 16 -3.72 6.07 -15.41
C VAL A 16 -3.62 4.64 -14.90
N ILE A 17 -2.77 4.43 -13.90
CA ILE A 17 -2.61 3.12 -13.29
C ILE A 17 -3.27 3.12 -11.93
N THR A 18 -4.15 2.15 -11.73
CA THR A 18 -4.79 1.95 -10.44
C THR A 18 -4.12 0.76 -9.76
N VAL A 19 -3.69 0.97 -8.52
CA VAL A 19 -3.04 -0.06 -7.72
C VAL A 19 -3.75 -0.13 -6.38
N TRP A 20 -3.94 -1.33 -5.89
CA TRP A 20 -4.54 -1.56 -4.59
C TRP A 20 -3.43 -1.90 -3.60
N PHE A 21 -3.23 -1.04 -2.62
CA PHE A 21 -2.22 -1.27 -1.60
C PHE A 21 -2.83 -1.93 -0.40
N LEU A 22 -2.15 -2.96 0.08
CA LEU A 22 -2.55 -3.66 1.29
C LEU A 22 -1.82 -3.04 2.47
N MET A 23 -2.59 -2.51 3.40
CA MET A 23 -2.08 -1.84 4.58
C MET A 23 -2.57 -2.53 5.83
N ALA A 24 -1.73 -2.53 6.84
CA ALA A 24 -2.11 -3.03 8.16
C ALA A 24 -1.89 -1.93 9.18
N LEU A 25 -2.88 -1.78 10.05
CA LEU A 25 -2.79 -0.89 11.18
C LEU A 25 -2.76 -1.74 12.44
N MET A 26 -1.78 -1.51 13.28
CA MET A 26 -1.64 -2.21 14.55
C MET A 26 -1.62 -1.18 15.66
N ALA A 27 -2.54 -1.33 16.60
CA ALA A 27 -2.63 -0.43 17.74
C ALA A 27 -2.34 -1.19 19.02
N TYR A 28 -1.57 -0.56 19.87
CA TYR A 28 -1.17 -1.15 21.16
C TYR A 28 -1.59 -0.20 22.28
N PRO A 29 -2.81 -0.37 22.80
CA PRO A 29 -3.34 0.56 23.80
C PRO A 29 -2.47 0.69 25.04
N ASN A 30 -1.83 -0.39 25.46
CA ASN A 30 -1.02 -0.37 26.68
C ASN A 30 0.14 0.61 26.64
N ILE A 31 0.68 0.83 25.44
CA ILE A 31 1.80 1.75 25.28
C ILE A 31 1.43 2.95 24.42
N ASN A 32 0.15 3.08 24.11
CA ASN A 32 -0.38 4.19 23.33
C ASN A 32 0.38 4.36 22.01
N ALA A 33 0.60 3.25 21.30
CA ALA A 33 1.34 3.24 20.06
C ALA A 33 0.47 2.73 18.92
N ILE A 34 0.69 3.29 17.75
CA ILE A 34 0.03 2.89 16.52
C ILE A 34 1.09 2.71 15.45
N HIS A 35 1.02 1.59 14.75
CA HIS A 35 1.94 1.29 13.67
C HIS A 35 1.18 1.02 12.38
N TYR A 36 1.70 1.52 11.29
CA TYR A 36 1.20 1.21 9.96
C TYR A 36 2.28 0.44 9.22
N LYS A 37 1.85 -0.54 8.43
CA LYS A 37 2.77 -1.29 7.61
C LYS A 37 2.12 -1.61 6.27
N GLY A 38 2.89 -1.44 5.19
CA GLY A 38 2.45 -1.79 3.86
C GLY A 38 2.91 -3.18 3.49
N TYR A 39 2.05 -3.93 2.80
CA TYR A 39 2.33 -5.30 2.42
C TYR A 39 2.30 -5.50 0.91
N GLY A 40 2.46 -4.42 0.16
CA GLY A 40 2.59 -4.51 -1.28
C GLY A 40 1.40 -3.98 -2.04
N GLY A 41 1.55 -3.94 -3.35
CA GLY A 41 0.53 -3.46 -4.25
C GLY A 41 -0.02 -4.57 -5.11
N PHE A 42 -1.28 -4.45 -5.50
CA PHE A 42 -1.98 -5.45 -6.30
C PHE A 42 -2.73 -4.74 -7.41
N LYS A 43 -2.83 -5.39 -8.55
CA LYS A 43 -3.50 -4.80 -9.70
C LYS A 43 -5.01 -4.79 -9.57
N THR A 44 -5.57 -5.69 -8.78
CA THR A 44 -7.01 -5.78 -8.60
C THR A 44 -7.35 -5.81 -7.12
N LEU A 45 -8.56 -5.35 -6.80
CA LEU A 45 -9.06 -5.42 -5.44
C LEU A 45 -9.18 -6.88 -4.99
N GLU A 46 -9.60 -7.76 -5.89
CA GLU A 46 -9.75 -9.17 -5.55
C GLU A 46 -8.46 -9.78 -5.04
N LYS A 47 -7.36 -9.51 -5.76
CA LYS A 47 -6.06 -10.04 -5.35
C LYS A 47 -5.60 -9.44 -4.02
N CYS A 48 -5.87 -8.16 -3.82
CA CYS A 48 -5.54 -7.50 -2.57
C CYS A 48 -6.34 -8.13 -1.41
N GLU A 49 -7.63 -8.37 -1.61
CA GLU A 49 -8.46 -8.94 -0.56
C GLU A 49 -8.07 -10.38 -0.22
N GLU A 50 -7.68 -11.16 -1.22
CA GLU A 50 -7.18 -12.50 -0.96
C GLU A 50 -5.95 -12.46 -0.05
N ARG A 51 -5.05 -11.55 -0.34
CA ARG A 51 -3.83 -11.43 0.46
C ARG A 51 -4.11 -10.79 1.81
N ARG A 52 -5.09 -9.90 1.87
CA ARG A 52 -5.45 -9.21 3.11
C ARG A 52 -5.77 -10.19 4.23
N ILE A 53 -6.56 -11.20 3.92
CA ILE A 53 -6.96 -12.20 4.91
C ILE A 53 -5.73 -12.95 5.43
N VAL A 54 -4.82 -13.30 4.54
CA VAL A 54 -3.60 -14.00 4.93
C VAL A 54 -2.73 -13.13 5.83
N VAL A 55 -2.58 -11.87 5.46
CA VAL A 55 -1.75 -10.94 6.22
C VAL A 55 -2.36 -10.66 7.58
N GLU A 56 -3.68 -10.48 7.64
CA GLU A 56 -4.33 -10.24 8.91
C GLU A 56 -4.11 -11.39 9.88
N ASN A 57 -4.28 -12.62 9.42
CA ASN A 57 -4.04 -13.79 10.24
C ASN A 57 -2.58 -13.89 10.68
N MET A 58 -1.67 -13.56 9.77
CA MET A 58 -0.24 -13.61 10.06
C MET A 58 0.12 -12.60 11.15
N VAL A 59 -0.39 -11.40 11.04
CA VAL A 59 -0.09 -10.33 12.00
C VAL A 59 -0.69 -10.66 13.36
N VAL A 60 -1.94 -11.11 13.38
CA VAL A 60 -2.60 -11.48 14.63
C VAL A 60 -1.84 -12.62 15.32
N ASN A 61 -1.49 -13.65 14.57
CA ASN A 61 -0.77 -14.78 15.13
C ASN A 61 0.61 -14.39 15.65
N ALA A 62 1.27 -13.45 14.97
CA ALA A 62 2.56 -12.97 15.44
C ALA A 62 2.44 -12.23 16.78
N GLU A 63 1.38 -11.44 16.94
CA GLU A 63 1.17 -10.74 18.21
C GLU A 63 0.82 -11.69 19.34
N ILE A 64 0.03 -12.71 19.04
CA ILE A 64 -0.29 -13.73 20.03
C ILE A 64 0.98 -14.48 20.44
N ALA A 65 1.81 -14.83 19.47
CA ALA A 65 3.05 -15.55 19.74
C ALA A 65 4.02 -14.74 20.59
N ARG A 66 4.02 -13.42 20.43
CA ARG A 66 4.85 -12.54 21.25
C ARG A 66 4.30 -12.30 22.64
N GLY A 67 3.08 -12.75 22.88
CA GLY A 67 2.45 -12.53 24.19
C GLY A 67 2.00 -11.09 24.39
N THR A 68 1.71 -10.37 23.32
CA THR A 68 1.23 -8.99 23.42
C THR A 68 -0.08 -8.97 24.22
N PRO A 69 -0.14 -8.25 25.34
CA PRO A 69 -1.31 -8.35 26.22
C PRO A 69 -2.58 -7.72 25.65
N SER A 70 -2.43 -6.69 24.84
CA SER A 70 -3.57 -6.03 24.24
C SER A 70 -3.14 -5.45 22.90
N PHE A 71 -3.90 -5.73 21.87
CA PHE A 71 -3.60 -5.19 20.55
C PHE A 71 -4.84 -5.16 19.68
N TYR A 72 -4.81 -4.31 18.71
CA TYR A 72 -5.85 -4.19 17.73
C TYR A 72 -5.19 -4.23 16.34
N VAL A 73 -5.71 -5.05 15.46
CA VAL A 73 -5.19 -5.18 14.10
C VAL A 73 -6.32 -4.95 13.11
N GLU A 74 -6.08 -4.10 12.16
CA GLU A 74 -7.00 -3.86 11.07
C GLU A 74 -6.21 -3.85 9.77
N THR A 75 -6.71 -4.56 8.78
CA THR A 75 -6.09 -4.57 7.45
C THR A 75 -7.10 -4.06 6.44
N TYR A 76 -6.62 -3.40 5.42
CA TYR A 76 -7.49 -2.88 4.38
C TYR A 76 -6.74 -2.72 3.07
N CYS A 77 -7.51 -2.74 1.99
CA CYS A 77 -6.99 -2.50 0.66
C CYS A 77 -7.35 -1.08 0.27
N MET A 78 -6.35 -0.29 -0.05
CA MET A 78 -6.52 1.11 -0.40
C MET A 78 -6.23 1.33 -1.87
N GLU A 79 -7.17 1.93 -2.56
CA GLU A 79 -6.98 2.24 -3.97
C GLU A 79 -6.10 3.48 -4.11
N MET A 80 -5.10 3.36 -4.98
CA MET A 80 -4.26 4.49 -5.33
C MET A 80 -4.15 4.59 -6.84
N THR A 81 -4.25 5.80 -7.34
CA THR A 81 -4.18 6.08 -8.74
C THR A 81 -2.93 6.90 -9.03
N ALA A 82 -2.20 6.51 -10.05
CA ALA A 82 -0.98 7.20 -10.42
C ALA A 82 -0.89 7.35 -11.91
N PHE A 83 -0.16 8.38 -12.33
CA PHE A 83 0.11 8.62 -13.74
C PHE A 83 1.55 8.17 -14.01
N PRO A 84 1.75 7.18 -14.90
CA PRO A 84 3.10 6.69 -15.18
C PRO A 84 4.08 7.77 -15.56
N SER A 85 3.62 8.82 -16.22
CA SER A 85 4.49 9.91 -16.59
C SER A 85 5.15 10.59 -15.39
N GLN A 86 4.53 10.51 -14.24
CA GLN A 86 5.10 11.08 -13.03
C GLN A 86 6.29 10.27 -12.51
N PHE A 87 6.29 8.97 -12.82
CA PHE A 87 7.37 8.10 -12.39
C PHE A 87 8.50 8.03 -13.40
N ASN A 88 8.16 8.17 -14.68
CA ASN A 88 9.10 8.02 -15.77
C ASN A 88 9.68 9.34 -16.26
N ALA A 89 9.13 10.45 -15.81
CA ALA A 89 9.63 11.75 -16.21
C ALA A 89 11.05 11.97 -15.69
N PRO A 90 11.95 12.45 -16.53
CA PRO A 90 13.30 12.75 -16.06
C PRO A 90 13.21 13.83 -14.99
N ARG A 91 13.94 13.63 -13.93
CA ARG A 91 13.99 14.61 -12.86
C ARG A 91 14.94 15.71 -13.27
N LYS A 92 14.41 16.89 -13.42
CA LYS A 92 15.23 18.04 -13.79
C LYS A 92 16.18 18.41 -12.67
N ASN A 93 15.68 18.34 -11.47
CA ASN A 93 16.45 18.68 -10.30
C ASN A 93 16.42 17.49 -9.36
N PRO A 94 17.33 16.54 -9.57
CA PRO A 94 17.43 15.46 -8.61
C PRO A 94 17.69 16.08 -7.25
N PRO A 95 17.04 15.59 -6.21
CA PRO A 95 17.24 16.18 -4.90
C PRO A 95 18.69 16.22 -4.53
N ALA A 96 19.16 17.37 -4.07
CA ALA A 96 20.53 17.53 -3.69
C ALA A 96 20.86 16.74 -2.44
N ASN A 97 19.84 16.46 -1.65
CA ASN A 97 20.00 15.66 -0.45
C ASN A 97 18.72 14.90 -0.18
N PRO A 98 18.81 13.82 0.61
CA PRO A 98 17.64 12.98 0.89
C PRO A 98 16.50 13.72 1.57
N ALA A 99 16.77 14.82 2.24
CA ALA A 99 15.73 15.56 2.92
C ALA A 99 14.70 16.12 1.95
N GLU A 100 15.08 16.36 0.71
CA GLU A 100 14.14 16.86 -0.29
C GLU A 100 13.10 15.84 -0.68
N PHE A 101 13.33 14.59 -0.36
CA PHE A 101 12.34 13.54 -0.59
C PHE A 101 11.39 13.38 0.57
N GLY A 102 11.56 14.13 1.62
CA GLY A 102 10.77 13.94 2.81
C GLY A 102 11.14 12.69 3.58
N ILE A 103 12.32 12.25 3.37
CA ILE A 103 12.79 11.03 4.00
C ILE A 103 13.50 11.38 5.30
#